data_81f13871514688f4f9fa6eff6ebca410
#
_entry.id   81f13871514688f4f9fa6eff6ebca410
#
_cell.length_a   1.000
_cell.length_b   1.000
_cell.length_c   1.000
_cell.angle_alpha   90.00
_cell.angle_beta   90.00
_cell.angle_gamma   90.00
#
_symmetry.space_group_name_H-M   'P 1'
#
loop_
_entity.id
_entity.type
_entity.pdbx_description
1 polymer ?
#
loop_
_entity_poly.entity_id
_entity_poly.type
_entity_poly.pdbx_seq_one_letter_code
_entity_poly.pdbx_strand_id
1 'polypeptide(L)'
;MKLDLNGEFFSSKKVEYNEATRNCICDVVSKFEEIQDKPLMMLGKIQSGKTRSFIGVISLAFDNDYDLAIVLTKNSNALAKQTTARMNQEFKQFKDDDLVDVYDIMCMPPDLSKFELDKKLIIVVKKEKNNIPKMLNFIKKYAFNVDKKCLIIDDEADFCRTNCIKKLNQ
;
A
#
# COMPACT_ATOMS: atom_id res chain seq x y z
N MET A 1 -14.29 -14.94 2.70
CA MET A 1 -13.35 -15.55 1.74
C MET A 1 -12.16 -16.15 2.51
N LYS A 2 -11.61 -17.28 2.11
CA LYS A 2 -10.41 -17.84 2.77
C LYS A 2 -9.19 -17.16 2.17
N LEU A 3 -8.39 -16.48 2.99
CA LEU A 3 -7.17 -15.83 2.53
C LEU A 3 -6.16 -16.84 1.97
N ASP A 4 -5.50 -16.50 0.88
CA ASP A 4 -4.32 -17.21 0.44
C ASP A 4 -3.12 -16.77 1.30
N LEU A 5 -2.69 -17.65 2.20
CA LEU A 5 -1.53 -17.44 3.09
C LEU A 5 -0.23 -18.04 2.52
N ASN A 6 -0.31 -18.66 1.34
CA ASN A 6 0.80 -19.35 0.68
C ASN A 6 1.21 -18.70 -0.64
N GLY A 7 0.59 -17.56 -0.98
CA GLY A 7 1.01 -16.77 -2.12
C GLY A 7 2.48 -16.33 -2.02
N GLU A 8 3.10 -16.03 -3.13
CA GLU A 8 4.55 -15.83 -3.20
C GLU A 8 5.02 -14.54 -2.50
N PHE A 9 4.20 -13.47 -2.54
CA PHE A 9 4.55 -12.19 -1.90
C PHE A 9 4.64 -12.33 -0.39
N PHE A 10 3.61 -12.89 0.25
CA PHE A 10 3.60 -13.06 1.70
C PHE A 10 4.55 -14.14 2.16
N SER A 11 4.66 -15.25 1.42
CA SER A 11 5.57 -16.35 1.77
C SER A 11 7.03 -15.94 1.81
N SER A 12 7.46 -15.01 0.94
CA SER A 12 8.82 -14.47 0.95
C SER A 12 9.13 -13.65 2.21
N LYS A 13 8.10 -13.06 2.84
CA LYS A 13 8.23 -12.15 4.00
C LYS A 13 7.87 -12.79 5.33
N LYS A 14 6.94 -13.77 5.34
CA LYS A 14 6.39 -14.32 6.59
C LYS A 14 7.43 -14.97 7.51
N VAL A 15 8.54 -15.43 6.96
CA VAL A 15 9.64 -16.03 7.74
C VAL A 15 10.32 -15.02 8.67
N GLU A 16 10.27 -13.74 8.32
CA GLU A 16 10.84 -12.64 9.10
C GLU A 16 9.94 -12.15 10.24
N TYR A 17 8.66 -12.59 10.25
CA TYR A 17 7.68 -12.16 11.25
C TYR A 17 7.52 -13.17 12.36
N ASN A 18 7.42 -12.68 13.60
CA ASN A 18 6.96 -13.52 14.70
C ASN A 18 5.46 -13.83 14.54
N GLU A 19 4.97 -14.80 15.31
CA GLU A 19 3.59 -15.27 15.23
C GLU A 19 2.57 -14.15 15.46
N ALA A 20 2.79 -13.31 16.47
CA ALA A 20 1.89 -12.19 16.78
C ALA A 20 1.76 -11.20 15.61
N THR A 21 2.88 -10.89 14.93
CA THR A 21 2.88 -10.01 13.75
C THR A 21 2.16 -10.68 12.58
N ARG A 22 2.40 -11.98 12.34
CA ARG A 22 1.69 -12.74 11.29
C ARG A 22 0.18 -12.73 11.52
N ASN A 23 -0.25 -13.03 12.73
CA ASN A 23 -1.68 -13.03 13.09
C ASN A 23 -2.29 -11.64 12.89
N CYS A 24 -1.61 -10.58 13.30
CA CYS A 24 -2.06 -9.21 13.09
C CYS A 24 -2.22 -8.87 11.59
N ILE A 25 -1.26 -9.27 10.74
CA ILE A 25 -1.32 -9.05 9.29
C ILE A 25 -2.53 -9.80 8.71
N CYS A 26 -2.71 -11.07 9.06
CA CYS A 26 -3.84 -11.88 8.60
C CYS A 26 -5.19 -11.28 9.04
N ASP A 27 -5.30 -10.86 10.29
CA ASP A 27 -6.52 -10.23 10.83
C ASP A 27 -6.87 -8.94 10.08
N VAL A 28 -5.87 -8.10 9.78
CA VAL A 28 -6.07 -6.84 9.05
C VAL A 28 -6.59 -7.11 7.64
N VAL A 29 -5.94 -8.02 6.89
CA VAL A 29 -6.35 -8.31 5.51
C VAL A 29 -7.70 -9.02 5.47
N SER A 30 -7.99 -9.94 6.40
CA SER A 30 -9.31 -10.57 6.53
C SER A 30 -10.42 -9.54 6.71
N LYS A 31 -10.18 -8.53 7.55
CA LYS A 31 -11.16 -7.48 7.84
C LYS A 31 -11.41 -6.54 6.68
N PHE A 32 -10.49 -6.37 5.74
CA PHE A 32 -10.75 -5.56 4.53
C PHE A 32 -11.90 -6.13 3.69
N GLU A 33 -12.03 -7.46 3.64
CA GLU A 33 -13.12 -8.11 2.92
C GLU A 33 -14.48 -7.99 3.65
N GLU A 34 -14.47 -7.83 4.97
CA GLU A 34 -15.68 -7.73 5.79
C GLU A 34 -16.17 -6.27 5.91
N ILE A 35 -15.25 -5.30 5.90
CA ILE A 35 -15.51 -3.89 6.22
C ILE A 35 -15.14 -3.03 5.01
N GLN A 36 -16.04 -2.96 4.02
CA GLN A 36 -15.77 -2.23 2.77
C GLN A 36 -15.72 -0.70 2.93
N ASP A 37 -16.44 -0.13 3.91
CA ASP A 37 -16.65 1.32 4.01
C ASP A 37 -15.98 2.01 5.20
N LYS A 38 -15.17 1.31 5.99
CA LYS A 38 -14.54 1.90 7.17
C LYS A 38 -13.03 1.67 7.19
N PRO A 39 -12.24 2.71 7.53
CA PRO A 39 -10.81 2.53 7.71
C PRO A 39 -10.53 1.62 8.92
N LEU A 40 -9.55 0.75 8.77
CA LEU A 40 -8.98 -0.02 9.88
C LEU A 40 -7.79 0.72 10.48
N MET A 41 -7.69 0.72 11.78
CA MET A 41 -6.55 1.30 12.49
C MET A 41 -5.68 0.19 13.07
N MET A 42 -4.42 0.13 12.64
CA MET A 42 -3.41 -0.73 13.22
C MET A 42 -2.64 0.04 14.29
N LEU A 43 -2.86 -0.30 15.55
CA LEU A 43 -2.17 0.32 16.67
C LEU A 43 -0.84 -0.40 16.94
N GLY A 44 0.23 0.37 17.06
CA GLY A 44 1.54 -0.15 17.44
C GLY A 44 2.28 0.87 18.31
N LYS A 45 3.05 0.39 19.29
CA LYS A 45 3.94 1.24 20.10
C LYS A 45 4.99 1.90 19.21
N ILE A 46 5.53 3.03 19.62
CA ILE A 46 6.67 3.68 18.95
C ILE A 46 7.80 2.66 18.83
N GLN A 47 8.39 2.56 17.65
CA GLN A 47 9.45 1.59 17.29
C GLN A 47 9.02 0.11 17.33
N SER A 48 7.72 -0.20 17.24
CA SER A 48 7.21 -1.58 17.27
C SER A 48 7.30 -2.34 15.94
N GLY A 49 8.01 -1.81 14.94
CA GLY A 49 8.11 -2.44 13.62
C GLY A 49 6.88 -2.22 12.72
N LYS A 50 6.11 -1.15 12.93
CA LYS A 50 4.90 -0.81 12.14
C LYS A 50 5.15 -0.89 10.63
N THR A 51 6.27 -0.36 10.16
CA THR A 51 6.62 -0.41 8.72
C THR A 51 6.78 -1.84 8.22
N ARG A 52 7.36 -2.75 9.02
CA ARG A 52 7.42 -4.17 8.67
C ARG A 52 6.04 -4.80 8.59
N SER A 53 5.16 -4.45 9.53
CA SER A 53 3.80 -4.99 9.54
C SER A 53 3.00 -4.54 8.32
N PHE A 54 3.08 -3.27 7.91
CA PHE A 54 2.33 -2.84 6.73
C PHE A 54 2.94 -3.37 5.42
N ILE A 55 4.24 -3.63 5.34
CA ILE A 55 4.84 -4.36 4.21
C ILE A 55 4.25 -5.76 4.11
N GLY A 56 4.10 -6.46 5.24
CA GLY A 56 3.42 -7.75 5.28
C GLY A 56 1.95 -7.67 4.87
N VAL A 57 1.25 -6.61 5.25
CA VAL A 57 -0.14 -6.35 4.81
C VAL A 57 -0.20 -6.14 3.29
N ILE A 58 0.72 -5.36 2.70
CA ILE A 58 0.80 -5.19 1.24
C ILE A 58 1.06 -6.53 0.56
N SER A 59 2.04 -7.30 1.05
CA SER A 59 2.40 -8.59 0.48
C SER A 59 1.21 -9.57 0.49
N LEU A 60 0.54 -9.70 1.64
CA LEU A 60 -0.64 -10.57 1.76
C LEU A 60 -1.82 -10.06 0.92
N ALA A 61 -2.01 -8.75 0.81
CA ALA A 61 -3.06 -8.17 -0.02
C ALA A 61 -2.81 -8.48 -1.51
N PHE A 62 -1.57 -8.39 -1.98
CA PHE A 62 -1.22 -8.75 -3.37
C PHE A 62 -1.50 -10.21 -3.69
N ASP A 63 -1.27 -11.13 -2.76
CA ASP A 63 -1.64 -12.53 -2.89
C ASP A 63 -3.18 -12.76 -2.86
N ASN A 64 -3.95 -11.75 -2.42
CA ASN A 64 -5.42 -11.79 -2.31
C ASN A 64 -6.12 -10.77 -3.23
N ASP A 65 -5.65 -10.69 -4.46
CA ASP A 65 -6.25 -9.95 -5.59
C ASP A 65 -6.21 -8.42 -5.48
N TYR A 66 -5.41 -7.85 -4.56
CA TYR A 66 -5.13 -6.42 -4.62
C TYR A 66 -4.10 -6.12 -5.70
N ASP A 67 -4.31 -5.05 -6.47
CA ASP A 67 -3.47 -4.68 -7.61
C ASP A 67 -2.65 -3.43 -7.34
N LEU A 68 -3.13 -2.58 -6.44
CA LEU A 68 -2.52 -1.31 -6.11
C LEU A 68 -2.41 -1.14 -4.59
N ALA A 69 -1.23 -0.80 -4.11
CA ALA A 69 -1.01 -0.33 -2.74
C ALA A 69 -0.55 1.14 -2.76
N ILE A 70 -1.27 2.00 -2.08
CA ILE A 70 -0.92 3.41 -1.90
C ILE A 70 -0.44 3.61 -0.47
N VAL A 71 0.79 4.12 -0.31
CA VAL A 71 1.37 4.41 1.00
C VAL A 71 1.43 5.93 1.19
N LEU A 72 0.55 6.45 2.05
CA LEU A 72 0.52 7.86 2.40
C LEU A 72 1.58 8.16 3.46
N THR A 73 2.47 9.09 3.17
CA THR A 73 3.50 9.56 4.11
C THR A 73 3.23 11.00 4.56
N LYS A 74 3.85 11.39 5.66
CA LYS A 74 3.86 12.79 6.11
C LYS A 74 4.33 13.73 5.00
N ASN A 75 3.96 15.00 5.07
CA ASN A 75 4.39 16.03 4.13
C ASN A 75 5.89 16.34 4.30
N SER A 76 6.73 15.41 3.88
CA SER A 76 8.18 15.50 3.90
C SER A 76 8.78 14.76 2.71
N ASN A 77 9.60 15.48 1.92
CA ASN A 77 10.30 14.87 0.77
C ASN A 77 11.30 13.78 1.21
N ALA A 78 11.95 13.99 2.36
CA ALA A 78 12.90 13.01 2.90
C ALA A 78 12.19 11.69 3.27
N LEU A 79 11.04 11.78 3.95
CA LEU A 79 10.26 10.60 4.32
C LEU A 79 9.67 9.89 3.09
N ALA A 80 9.15 10.62 2.11
CA ALA A 80 8.66 10.02 0.87
C ALA A 80 9.77 9.24 0.15
N LYS A 81 10.96 9.85 -0.02
CA LYS A 81 12.13 9.20 -0.61
C LYS A 81 12.56 7.96 0.20
N GLN A 82 12.62 8.07 1.52
CA GLN A 82 12.98 6.96 2.41
C GLN A 82 11.98 5.81 2.28
N THR A 83 10.68 6.09 2.29
CA THR A 83 9.63 5.08 2.13
C THR A 83 9.71 4.43 0.75
N THR A 84 9.88 5.22 -0.32
CA THR A 84 10.05 4.68 -1.68
C THR A 84 11.28 3.79 -1.80
N ALA A 85 12.42 4.22 -1.26
CA ALA A 85 13.65 3.42 -1.25
C ALA A 85 13.45 2.10 -0.48
N ARG A 86 12.76 2.15 0.65
CA ARG A 86 12.43 0.97 1.44
C ARG A 86 11.51 0.01 0.69
N MET A 87 10.44 0.50 0.04
CA MET A 87 9.56 -0.35 -0.79
C MET A 87 10.35 -0.99 -1.93
N ASN A 88 11.21 -0.24 -2.61
CA ASN A 88 12.09 -0.78 -3.66
C ASN A 88 13.01 -1.89 -3.14
N GLN A 89 13.55 -1.76 -1.92
CA GLN A 89 14.41 -2.76 -1.31
C GLN A 89 13.61 -4.01 -0.91
N GLU A 90 12.47 -3.82 -0.25
CA GLU A 90 11.64 -4.92 0.25
C GLU A 90 11.02 -5.76 -0.87
N PHE A 91 10.66 -5.13 -1.98
CA PHE A 91 10.06 -5.81 -3.14
C PHE A 91 11.06 -6.01 -4.29
N LYS A 92 12.38 -5.91 -4.02
CA LYS A 92 13.42 -5.96 -5.06
C LYS A 92 13.32 -7.21 -5.93
N GLN A 93 13.20 -8.39 -5.34
CA GLN A 93 13.08 -9.65 -6.07
C GLN A 93 11.90 -9.62 -7.04
N PHE A 94 10.72 -9.21 -6.58
CA PHE A 94 9.51 -9.14 -7.41
C PHE A 94 9.59 -8.07 -8.50
N LYS A 95 10.38 -7.02 -8.28
CA LYS A 95 10.69 -6.03 -9.33
C LYS A 95 11.61 -6.60 -10.38
N ASP A 96 12.65 -7.33 -9.95
CA ASP A 96 13.60 -7.97 -10.86
C ASP A 96 12.89 -9.05 -11.71
N ASP A 97 11.81 -9.66 -11.20
CA ASP A 97 10.94 -10.64 -11.87
C ASP A 97 9.75 -9.98 -12.63
N ASP A 98 9.72 -8.66 -12.76
CA ASP A 98 8.66 -7.90 -13.45
C ASP A 98 7.24 -8.05 -12.88
N LEU A 99 7.10 -8.42 -11.60
CA LEU A 99 5.82 -8.64 -10.94
C LEU A 99 5.30 -7.40 -10.18
N VAL A 100 6.21 -6.51 -9.76
CA VAL A 100 5.89 -5.31 -8.97
C VAL A 100 6.62 -4.10 -9.51
N ASP A 101 5.96 -2.95 -9.56
CA ASP A 101 6.60 -1.65 -9.74
C ASP A 101 6.33 -0.74 -8.55
N VAL A 102 7.34 0.08 -8.19
CA VAL A 102 7.29 1.03 -7.06
C VAL A 102 7.56 2.44 -7.56
N TYR A 103 6.61 3.35 -7.31
CA TYR A 103 6.70 4.75 -7.74
C TYR A 103 6.57 5.72 -6.57
N ASP A 104 7.31 6.82 -6.63
CA ASP A 104 6.94 8.06 -5.94
C ASP A 104 6.00 8.84 -6.87
N ILE A 105 4.82 9.23 -6.37
CA ILE A 105 3.81 9.95 -7.16
C ILE A 105 4.36 11.24 -7.80
N MET A 106 5.40 11.83 -7.22
CA MET A 106 6.04 13.04 -7.75
C MET A 106 6.91 12.77 -8.97
N CYS A 107 7.48 11.57 -9.08
CA CYS A 107 8.39 11.15 -10.14
C CYS A 107 7.76 10.14 -11.09
N MET A 108 6.50 9.80 -10.89
CA MET A 108 5.79 8.84 -11.70
C MET A 108 5.59 9.34 -13.14
N PRO A 109 5.75 8.47 -14.17
CA PRO A 109 5.42 8.82 -15.54
C PRO A 109 3.96 9.31 -15.67
N PRO A 110 3.66 10.23 -16.61
CA PRO A 110 2.29 10.72 -16.80
C PRO A 110 1.34 9.64 -17.31
N ASP A 111 1.88 8.65 -18.00
CA ASP A 111 1.16 7.50 -18.54
C ASP A 111 1.91 6.21 -18.24
N LEU A 112 1.17 5.18 -17.86
CA LEU A 112 1.66 3.82 -17.74
C LEU A 112 1.19 2.98 -18.93
N SER A 113 2.08 2.15 -19.43
CA SER A 113 1.75 1.15 -20.45
C SER A 113 0.85 0.05 -19.89
N LYS A 114 0.19 -0.70 -20.76
CA LYS A 114 -0.61 -1.85 -20.34
C LYS A 114 0.24 -2.86 -19.57
N PHE A 115 1.47 -3.10 -19.98
CA PHE A 115 2.41 -4.01 -19.32
C PHE A 115 2.70 -3.58 -17.88
N GLU A 116 2.90 -2.27 -17.62
CA GLU A 116 3.10 -1.76 -16.26
C GLU A 116 1.81 -1.86 -15.42
N LEU A 117 0.64 -1.71 -16.04
CA LEU A 117 -0.65 -1.82 -15.35
C LEU A 117 -1.07 -3.27 -15.04
N ASP A 118 -0.47 -4.24 -15.70
CA ASP A 118 -0.68 -5.67 -15.43
C ASP A 118 0.14 -6.16 -14.23
N LYS A 119 1.14 -5.40 -13.80
CA LYS A 119 1.92 -5.66 -12.57
C LYS A 119 1.18 -5.18 -11.32
N LYS A 120 1.59 -5.68 -10.16
CA LYS A 120 1.22 -5.07 -8.88
C LYS A 120 1.95 -3.73 -8.72
N LEU A 121 1.22 -2.70 -8.29
CA LEU A 121 1.77 -1.34 -8.17
C LEU A 121 1.84 -0.90 -6.71
N ILE A 122 2.95 -0.29 -6.33
CA ILE A 122 3.10 0.41 -5.04
C ILE A 122 3.38 1.88 -5.33
N ILE A 123 2.52 2.77 -4.85
CA ILE A 123 2.68 4.21 -5.04
C ILE A 123 2.84 4.89 -3.68
N VAL A 124 3.99 5.53 -3.48
CA VAL A 124 4.24 6.35 -2.29
C VAL A 124 3.76 7.77 -2.56
N VAL A 125 2.93 8.28 -1.68
CA VAL A 125 2.28 9.58 -1.81
C VAL A 125 2.53 10.43 -0.57
N LYS A 126 3.27 11.50 -0.73
CA LYS A 126 3.41 12.54 0.30
C LYS A 126 2.07 13.28 0.48
N LYS A 127 1.58 13.40 1.72
CA LYS A 127 0.32 14.11 2.06
C LYS A 127 0.47 15.62 1.82
N GLU A 128 0.40 16.01 0.56
CA GLU A 128 0.49 17.40 0.09
C GLU A 128 -0.71 17.74 -0.80
N LYS A 129 -1.07 19.02 -0.82
CA LYS A 129 -2.24 19.54 -1.54
C LYS A 129 -2.30 19.10 -3.02
N ASN A 130 -1.16 19.01 -3.69
CA ASN A 130 -1.10 18.66 -5.13
C ASN A 130 -1.03 17.14 -5.38
N ASN A 131 -0.50 16.37 -4.45
CA ASN A 131 -0.30 14.93 -4.63
C ASN A 131 -1.58 14.12 -4.47
N ILE A 132 -2.46 14.52 -3.54
CA ILE A 132 -3.73 13.81 -3.33
C ILE A 132 -4.63 13.88 -4.58
N PRO A 133 -4.85 15.04 -5.22
CA PRO A 133 -5.57 15.09 -6.50
C PRO A 133 -4.90 14.27 -7.60
N LYS A 134 -3.56 14.30 -7.68
CA LYS A 134 -2.81 13.50 -8.66
C LYS A 134 -3.04 12.00 -8.47
N MET A 135 -3.00 11.54 -7.22
CA MET A 135 -3.31 10.15 -6.85
C MET A 135 -4.76 9.77 -7.23
N LEU A 136 -5.72 10.61 -6.88
CA LEU A 136 -7.14 10.36 -7.20
C LEU A 136 -7.38 10.30 -8.72
N ASN A 137 -6.75 11.20 -9.47
CA ASN A 137 -6.81 11.18 -10.93
C ASN A 137 -6.20 9.90 -11.51
N PHE A 138 -5.09 9.43 -10.94
CA PHE A 138 -4.47 8.16 -11.32
C PHE A 138 -5.43 6.98 -11.10
N ILE A 139 -6.02 6.87 -9.90
CA ILE A 139 -6.99 5.80 -9.58
C ILE A 139 -8.15 5.81 -10.58
N LYS A 140 -8.72 7.00 -10.87
CA LYS A 140 -9.83 7.14 -11.82
C LYS A 140 -9.42 6.81 -13.24
N LYS A 141 -8.26 7.30 -13.69
CA LYS A 141 -7.76 7.12 -15.06
C LYS A 141 -7.61 5.65 -15.43
N TYR A 142 -7.13 4.83 -14.50
CA TYR A 142 -6.85 3.42 -14.73
C TYR A 142 -7.87 2.47 -14.09
N ALA A 143 -9.03 3.00 -13.69
CA ALA A 143 -10.17 2.25 -13.15
C ALA A 143 -9.85 1.34 -11.94
N PHE A 144 -8.84 1.71 -11.13
CA PHE A 144 -8.53 0.95 -9.91
C PHE A 144 -9.64 0.95 -8.85
N ASN A 145 -10.67 1.73 -9.02
CA ASN A 145 -11.84 1.78 -8.16
C ASN A 145 -13.04 0.97 -8.70
N VAL A 146 -12.93 0.36 -9.88
CA VAL A 146 -14.01 -0.38 -10.53
C VAL A 146 -13.61 -1.84 -10.75
N ASP A 147 -12.52 -2.07 -11.48
CA ASP A 147 -12.11 -3.39 -11.93
C ASP A 147 -10.95 -3.99 -11.13
N LYS A 148 -10.28 -3.19 -10.32
CA LYS A 148 -9.08 -3.56 -9.58
C LYS A 148 -9.18 -3.15 -8.11
N LYS A 149 -8.66 -3.98 -7.21
CA LYS A 149 -8.64 -3.69 -5.78
C LYS A 149 -7.46 -2.77 -5.41
N CYS A 150 -7.76 -1.71 -4.66
CA CYS A 150 -6.77 -0.74 -4.18
C CYS A 150 -6.71 -0.75 -2.65
N LEU A 151 -5.51 -0.90 -2.11
CA LEU A 151 -5.21 -0.77 -0.69
C LEU A 151 -4.60 0.61 -0.42
N ILE A 152 -5.13 1.34 0.56
CA ILE A 152 -4.55 2.62 1.02
C ILE A 152 -4.06 2.46 2.45
N ILE A 153 -2.78 2.74 2.66
CA ILE A 153 -2.12 2.72 3.98
C ILE A 153 -1.71 4.14 4.34
N ASP A 154 -2.12 4.62 5.50
CA ASP A 154 -1.65 5.87 6.07
C ASP A 154 -0.64 5.57 7.19
N ASP A 155 0.66 5.73 6.90
CA ASP A 155 1.76 5.45 7.84
C ASP A 155 1.85 6.49 8.99
N GLU A 156 1.24 7.65 8.80
CA GLU A 156 1.26 8.77 9.76
C GLU A 156 -0.17 9.29 10.02
N ALA A 157 -1.09 8.38 10.34
CA ALA A 157 -2.50 8.70 10.52
C ALA A 157 -2.77 9.68 11.68
N ASP A 158 -1.92 9.70 12.70
CA ASP A 158 -1.95 10.62 13.84
C ASP A 158 -1.69 12.09 13.47
N PHE A 159 -1.03 12.33 12.32
CA PHE A 159 -0.83 13.67 11.74
C PHE A 159 -1.91 14.10 10.75
N CYS A 160 -2.97 13.32 10.59
CA CYS A 160 -4.05 13.64 9.68
C CYS A 160 -4.93 14.75 10.26
N ARG A 161 -4.69 16.01 9.88
CA ARG A 161 -5.72 17.04 10.04
C ARG A 161 -6.90 16.66 9.15
N THR A 162 -8.07 16.61 9.73
CA THR A 162 -9.40 16.14 9.29
C THR A 162 -9.87 16.46 7.87
N ASN A 163 -9.12 17.19 7.06
CA ASN A 163 -9.56 17.67 5.76
C ASN A 163 -9.20 16.76 4.56
N CYS A 164 -8.34 15.77 4.72
CA CYS A 164 -7.97 14.88 3.62
C CYS A 164 -8.95 13.72 3.42
N ILE A 165 -9.52 13.19 4.50
CA ILE A 165 -10.38 12.01 4.46
C ILE A 165 -11.78 12.32 3.91
N LYS A 166 -12.30 13.56 4.11
CA LYS A 166 -13.62 13.97 3.59
C LYS A 166 -13.72 14.02 2.07
N LYS A 167 -12.59 14.02 1.33
CA LYS A 167 -12.59 14.03 -0.14
C LYS A 167 -12.51 12.66 -0.80
N LEU A 168 -12.27 11.61 -0.03
CA LEU A 168 -12.20 10.24 -0.56
C LEU A 168 -13.57 9.58 -0.67
N ASN A 169 -14.58 10.12 0.04
CA ASN A 169 -15.95 9.60 0.10
C ASN A 169 -16.97 10.42 -0.71
N GLN A 170 -16.53 11.26 -1.63
CA GLN A 170 -17.36 11.98 -2.62
C GLN A 170 -16.89 11.60 -4.04
#